data_c72e4def02922695c19b128788e3e971
#
_entry.id   c72e4def02922695c19b128788e3e971
#
_cell.length_a   1.000
_cell.length_b   1.000
_cell.length_c   1.000
_cell.angle_alpha   90.00
_cell.angle_beta   90.00
_cell.angle_gamma   90.00
#
_symmetry.space_group_name_H-M   'P 1'
#
loop_
_entity.id
_entity.type
_entity.pdbx_description
1 polymer ?
#
loop_
_entity_poly.entity_id
_entity_poly.type
_entity_poly.pdbx_seq_one_letter_code
_entity_poly.pdbx_strand_id
1 'polypeptide(L)'
;MPRTPENLVRHELIGLYTEVEEHPDSNKEGISGEVLDETRDMLRIGDKWVEKKGTVFLFELEDSKVRLKGDIIKKRPEDRIEM
;
A
#
# COMPACT_ATOMS: atom_id res chain seq x y z
N MET A 1 -17.99 2.64 1.48
CA MET A 1 -17.43 3.48 2.54
C MET A 1 -16.22 4.23 2.03
N PRO A 2 -16.11 5.54 2.28
CA PRO A 2 -14.94 6.28 1.79
C PRO A 2 -13.67 5.80 2.48
N ARG A 3 -12.56 5.82 1.75
CA ARG A 3 -11.26 5.50 2.30
C ARG A 3 -10.69 6.75 2.94
N THR A 4 -10.48 6.70 4.25
CA THR A 4 -9.93 7.80 5.02
C THR A 4 -8.64 7.35 5.70
N PRO A 5 -7.80 8.29 6.19
CA PRO A 5 -6.58 7.88 6.89
C PRO A 5 -6.86 6.94 8.06
N GLU A 6 -7.98 7.14 8.75
CA GLU A 6 -8.29 6.37 9.95
C GLU A 6 -8.64 4.91 9.65
N ASN A 7 -9.20 4.63 8.46
CA ASN A 7 -9.63 3.27 8.15
C ASN A 7 -8.90 2.65 6.97
N LEU A 8 -7.87 3.29 6.45
CA LEU A 8 -7.19 2.81 5.26
C LEU A 8 -6.63 1.39 5.43
N VAL A 9 -6.07 1.09 6.59
CA VAL A 9 -5.49 -0.23 6.84
C VAL A 9 -6.53 -1.35 6.86
N ARG A 10 -7.81 -1.02 6.99
CA ARG A 10 -8.90 -2.00 7.04
C ARG A 10 -9.55 -2.25 5.69
N HIS A 11 -9.20 -1.49 4.68
CA HIS A 11 -9.80 -1.59 3.36
C HIS A 11 -8.83 -2.12 2.35
N GLU A 12 -9.35 -2.62 1.25
CA GLU A 12 -8.52 -3.02 0.13
C GLU A 12 -7.79 -1.81 -0.41
N LEU A 13 -6.54 -2.03 -0.76
CA LEU A 13 -5.69 -0.99 -1.32
C LEU A 13 -5.75 -0.95 -2.84
N ILE A 14 -6.35 -2.00 -3.44
CA ILE A 14 -6.48 -2.09 -4.89
C ILE A 14 -7.29 -0.89 -5.40
N GLY A 15 -6.79 -0.27 -6.44
CA GLY A 15 -7.42 0.92 -7.03
C GLY A 15 -6.86 2.24 -6.54
N LEU A 16 -6.08 2.23 -5.45
CA LEU A 16 -5.46 3.46 -4.95
C LEU A 16 -4.15 3.70 -5.68
N TYR A 17 -3.85 4.97 -5.90
CA TYR A 17 -2.53 5.37 -6.40
C TYR A 17 -1.56 5.39 -5.23
N THR A 18 -0.36 4.84 -5.44
CA THR A 18 0.65 4.82 -4.40
C THR A 18 2.03 5.04 -4.99
N GLU A 19 2.94 5.47 -4.12
CA GLU A 19 4.34 5.64 -4.46
C GLU A 19 5.18 4.96 -3.38
N VAL A 20 6.25 4.28 -3.79
CA VAL A 20 7.20 3.68 -2.86
C VAL A 20 8.18 4.76 -2.43
N GLU A 21 8.04 5.23 -1.18
CA GLU A 21 8.92 6.27 -0.65
C GLU A 21 10.24 5.71 -0.14
N GLU A 22 10.19 4.56 0.54
CA GLU A 22 11.39 3.92 1.08
C GLU A 22 11.29 2.42 0.86
N HIS A 23 12.39 1.81 0.50
CA HIS A 23 12.46 0.37 0.27
C HIS A 23 13.88 -0.11 0.60
N PRO A 24 14.02 -1.32 1.17
CA PRO A 24 15.36 -1.88 1.43
C PRO A 24 16.23 -1.95 0.17
N ASP A 25 15.59 -2.16 -0.98
CA ASP A 25 16.27 -2.11 -2.28
C ASP A 25 16.01 -0.74 -2.89
N SER A 26 17.06 0.10 -2.98
CA SER A 26 16.93 1.45 -3.50
C SER A 26 16.44 1.50 -4.94
N ASN A 27 16.59 0.41 -5.70
CA ASN A 27 16.10 0.35 -7.07
C ASN A 27 14.58 0.33 -7.13
N LYS A 28 13.92 0.03 -6.03
CA LYS A 28 12.47 0.02 -5.96
C LYS A 28 11.87 1.30 -5.40
N GLU A 29 12.70 2.19 -4.87
CA GLU A 29 12.22 3.50 -4.44
C GLU A 29 11.79 4.32 -5.65
N GLY A 30 10.69 5.06 -5.50
CA GLY A 30 10.17 5.88 -6.57
C GLY A 30 9.20 5.17 -7.50
N ILE A 31 9.01 3.85 -7.36
CA ILE A 31 7.97 3.15 -8.11
C ILE A 31 6.63 3.75 -7.74
N SER A 32 5.81 4.09 -8.74
CA SER A 32 4.51 4.68 -8.49
C SER A 32 3.49 4.17 -9.50
N GLY A 33 2.24 4.22 -9.12
CA GLY A 33 1.15 3.79 -9.98
C GLY A 33 -0.04 3.33 -9.17
N GLU A 34 -1.03 2.81 -9.88
CA GLU A 34 -2.22 2.26 -9.25
C GLU A 34 -1.94 0.86 -8.72
N VAL A 35 -2.45 0.57 -7.53
CA VAL A 35 -2.37 -0.79 -6.98
C VAL A 35 -3.35 -1.66 -7.75
N LEU A 36 -2.82 -2.66 -8.46
CA LEU A 36 -3.64 -3.54 -9.30
C LEU A 36 -3.95 -4.87 -8.64
N ASP A 37 -3.12 -5.28 -7.68
CA ASP A 37 -3.34 -6.54 -6.97
C ASP A 37 -2.63 -6.46 -5.62
N GLU A 38 -3.04 -7.33 -4.71
CA GLU A 38 -2.48 -7.38 -3.38
C GLU A 38 -2.45 -8.81 -2.88
N THR A 39 -1.30 -9.22 -2.36
CA THR A 39 -1.18 -10.46 -1.62
C THR A 39 -0.86 -10.12 -0.17
N ARG A 40 -0.71 -11.16 0.66
CA ARG A 40 -0.35 -10.97 2.06
C ARG A 40 0.91 -10.13 2.24
N ASP A 41 1.92 -10.39 1.42
CA ASP A 41 3.25 -9.81 1.60
C ASP A 41 3.65 -8.80 0.52
N MET A 42 2.87 -8.67 -0.55
CA MET A 42 3.26 -7.84 -1.68
C MET A 42 2.11 -7.00 -2.21
N LEU A 43 2.46 -5.86 -2.83
CA LEU A 43 1.54 -5.04 -3.61
C LEU A 43 2.00 -5.04 -5.06
N ARG A 44 1.05 -5.18 -5.98
CA ARG A 44 1.34 -4.98 -7.40
C ARG A 44 1.02 -3.54 -7.77
N ILE A 45 2.06 -2.80 -8.13
CA ILE A 45 1.94 -1.40 -8.52
C ILE A 45 2.27 -1.33 -10.01
N GLY A 46 1.23 -1.12 -10.84
CA GLY A 46 1.39 -1.22 -12.28
C GLY A 46 1.82 -2.63 -12.67
N ASP A 47 2.96 -2.75 -13.33
CA ASP A 47 3.49 -4.05 -13.75
C ASP A 47 4.55 -4.60 -12.79
N LYS A 48 4.70 -4.00 -11.62
CA LYS A 48 5.77 -4.38 -10.69
C LYS A 48 5.19 -4.88 -9.37
N TRP A 49 5.82 -5.92 -8.83
CA TRP A 49 5.50 -6.42 -7.50
C TRP A 49 6.49 -5.86 -6.49
N VAL A 50 5.98 -5.31 -5.39
CA VAL A 50 6.79 -4.67 -4.35
C VAL A 50 6.48 -5.32 -3.01
N GLU A 51 7.51 -5.75 -2.30
CA GLU A 51 7.35 -6.34 -0.97
C GLU A 51 6.87 -5.28 0.01
N LYS A 52 5.96 -5.67 0.90
CA LYS A 52 5.47 -4.76 1.94
C LYS A 52 6.48 -4.58 3.06
N LYS A 53 7.22 -5.63 3.41
CA LYS A 53 8.13 -5.61 4.54
C LYS A 53 9.26 -4.58 4.34
N GLY A 54 9.44 -3.71 5.32
CA GLY A 54 10.50 -2.72 5.29
C GLY A 54 10.26 -1.56 4.33
N THR A 55 9.11 -1.50 3.71
CA THR A 55 8.77 -0.50 2.70
C THR A 55 7.85 0.55 3.29
N VAL A 56 8.00 1.80 2.89
CA VAL A 56 7.07 2.87 3.22
C VAL A 56 6.36 3.28 1.94
N PHE A 57 5.03 3.20 1.97
CA PHE A 57 4.18 3.57 0.85
C PHE A 57 3.47 4.88 1.14
N LEU A 58 3.36 5.72 0.13
CA LEU A 58 2.55 6.94 0.20
C LEU A 58 1.32 6.72 -0.67
N PHE A 59 0.15 6.64 -0.04
CA PHE A 59 -1.12 6.44 -0.74
C PHE A 59 -1.81 7.77 -0.97
N GLU A 60 -2.38 7.94 -2.15
CA GLU A 60 -3.13 9.13 -2.51
C GLU A 60 -4.61 8.88 -2.30
N LEU A 61 -5.23 9.72 -1.47
CA LEU A 61 -6.67 9.74 -1.24
C LEU A 61 -7.24 11.00 -1.89
N GLU A 62 -8.57 11.15 -1.88
CA GLU A 62 -9.21 12.29 -2.55
C GLU A 62 -8.68 13.63 -2.05
N ASP A 63 -8.56 13.78 -0.74
CA ASP A 63 -8.21 15.07 -0.15
C ASP A 63 -6.87 15.07 0.57
N SER A 64 -6.16 13.96 0.56
CA SER A 64 -4.94 13.86 1.36
C SER A 64 -4.05 12.73 0.84
N LYS A 65 -2.83 12.70 1.40
CA LYS A 65 -1.90 11.59 1.16
C LYS A 65 -1.59 10.96 2.50
N VAL A 66 -1.47 9.65 2.54
CA VAL A 66 -1.22 8.90 3.76
C VAL A 66 0.02 8.05 3.57
N ARG A 67 0.97 8.21 4.49
CA ARG A 67 2.18 7.39 4.50
C ARG A 67 1.97 6.22 5.44
N LEU A 68 2.14 5.00 4.91
CA LEU A 68 1.98 3.79 5.70
C LEU A 68 3.20 2.90 5.55
N LYS A 69 3.63 2.33 6.67
CA LYS A 69 4.66 1.30 6.63
C LYS A 69 4.03 0.00 6.16
N GLY A 70 4.73 -0.67 5.24
CA GLY A 70 4.24 -1.93 4.71
C GLY A 70 4.03 -3.00 5.78
N ASP A 71 4.79 -2.93 6.88
CA ASP A 71 4.64 -3.88 7.98
C ASP A 71 3.26 -3.81 8.63
N ILE A 72 2.61 -2.65 8.58
CA ILE A 72 1.26 -2.47 9.14
C ILE A 72 0.22 -3.13 8.24
N ILE A 73 0.44 -3.13 6.94
CA ILE A 73 -0.51 -3.65 5.95
C ILE A 73 -0.08 -5.00 5.39
N LYS A 74 0.70 -5.76 6.14
CA LYS A 74 1.31 -7.00 5.70
C LYS A 74 0.36 -8.20 5.69
N LYS A 75 -0.93 -7.98 5.86
CA LYS A 75 -1.93 -9.04 5.80
C LYS A 75 -2.86 -8.80 4.63
N ARG A 76 -3.56 -9.84 4.22
CA ARG A 76 -4.61 -9.68 3.22
C ARG A 76 -5.73 -8.79 3.78
N PRO A 77 -6.49 -8.11 2.92
CA PRO A 77 -7.55 -7.21 3.39
C PRO A 77 -8.53 -7.87 4.36
N GLU A 78 -8.93 -9.10 4.12
CA GLU A 78 -9.87 -9.81 4.98
C GLU A 78 -9.32 -10.02 6.39
N ASP A 79 -8.00 -10.18 6.52
CA ASP A 79 -7.36 -10.34 7.82
C ASP A 79 -7.25 -9.01 8.56
N ARG A 80 -7.09 -7.92 7.80
CA ARG A 80 -7.02 -6.58 8.39
C ARG A 80 -8.37 -6.11 8.92
N ILE A 81 -9.44 -6.53 8.27
CA ILE A 81 -10.79 -6.12 8.67
C ILE A 81 -11.16 -6.64 10.05
N GLU A 82 -10.63 -7.79 10.42
CA GLU A 82 -10.93 -8.43 11.70
C GLU A 82 -10.21 -7.84 12.90
N MET A 83 -9.34 -6.93 12.69
CA MET A 83 -8.57 -6.32 13.77
C MET A 83 -9.41 -5.46 14.70
#